data_9ba4a3c6496737941b5a9cfa7979b2de
#
_entry.id   9ba4a3c6496737941b5a9cfa7979b2de
#
_cell.length_a   1.000
_cell.length_b   1.000
_cell.length_c   1.000
_cell.angle_alpha   90.00
_cell.angle_beta   90.00
_cell.angle_gamma   90.00
#
_symmetry.space_group_name_H-M   'P 1'
#
loop_
_entity.id
_entity.type
_entity.pdbx_description
1 polymer ?
#
loop_
_entity_poly.entity_id
_entity_poly.type
_entity_poly.pdbx_seq_one_letter_code
_entity_poly.pdbx_strand_id
1 'polypeptide(L)'
;MEHLVFTIVTFVFFTALVGIISGKIVSGSDDQKTAKGYFLAGNGLGGTFIAGSMLLTNLSAENLVGLSGQSYAANMSGMAWEATAVIATIVMAFVFLPLYLRKGYTTLPEFMEERYGIGVRRMVSILFLIGYLLIGIPVCLYAGAIAFEQIFDFANVFGISEGTALTILIVLVGIIGALYAVLGGMRAVAVSDTINGILLVLGSLLVVV
;
A
#
# COMPACT_ATOMS: atom_id res chain seq x y z
N MET A 1 22.07 21.82 2.01
CA MET A 1 21.04 22.31 1.09
C MET A 1 21.09 21.60 -0.27
N GLU A 2 22.26 21.40 -0.89
CA GLU A 2 22.34 20.73 -2.22
C GLU A 2 21.79 19.30 -2.21
N HIS A 3 22.12 18.49 -1.21
CA HIS A 3 21.59 17.13 -1.09
C HIS A 3 20.06 17.10 -0.92
N LEU A 4 19.50 18.04 -0.16
CA LEU A 4 18.05 18.13 0.06
C LEU A 4 17.32 18.48 -1.25
N VAL A 5 17.82 19.47 -2.00
CA VAL A 5 17.26 19.86 -3.29
C VAL A 5 17.31 18.68 -4.28
N PHE A 6 18.43 17.97 -4.35
CA PHE A 6 18.57 16.79 -5.20
C PHE A 6 17.56 15.69 -4.81
N THR A 7 17.40 15.42 -3.51
CA THR A 7 16.44 14.41 -3.02
C THR A 7 15.00 14.79 -3.36
N ILE A 8 14.61 16.05 -3.14
CA ILE A 8 13.26 16.56 -3.48
C ILE A 8 13.00 16.43 -4.98
N VAL A 9 13.95 16.91 -5.82
CA VAL A 9 13.80 16.85 -7.28
C VAL A 9 13.68 15.42 -7.77
N THR A 10 14.52 14.52 -7.27
CA THR A 10 14.48 13.10 -7.61
C THR A 10 13.16 12.45 -7.19
N PHE A 11 12.70 12.72 -5.97
CA PHE A 11 11.43 12.21 -5.47
C PHE A 11 10.24 12.68 -6.31
N VAL A 12 10.15 13.99 -6.57
CA VAL A 12 9.07 14.58 -7.39
C VAL A 12 9.11 14.03 -8.81
N PHE A 13 10.31 13.91 -9.40
CA PHE A 13 10.48 13.34 -10.73
C PHE A 13 9.96 11.89 -10.82
N PHE A 14 10.39 11.02 -9.92
CA PHE A 14 9.94 9.61 -9.94
C PHE A 14 8.46 9.48 -9.62
N THR A 15 7.93 10.24 -8.66
CA THR A 15 6.49 10.24 -8.33
C THR A 15 5.65 10.72 -9.52
N ALA A 16 6.05 11.78 -10.18
CA ALA A 16 5.38 12.28 -11.38
C ALA A 16 5.45 11.27 -12.54
N LEU A 17 6.61 10.64 -12.74
CA LEU A 17 6.80 9.62 -13.76
C LEU A 17 5.84 8.44 -13.55
N VAL A 18 5.78 7.90 -12.33
CA VAL A 18 4.86 6.81 -11.96
C VAL A 18 3.41 7.23 -12.17
N GLY A 19 3.04 8.43 -11.74
CA GLY A 19 1.69 8.97 -11.91
C GLY A 19 1.29 9.11 -13.39
N ILE A 20 2.19 9.61 -14.25
CA ILE A 20 1.96 9.76 -15.69
C ILE A 20 1.82 8.39 -16.37
N ILE A 21 2.72 7.45 -16.07
CA ILE A 21 2.69 6.11 -16.66
C ILE A 21 1.41 5.38 -16.22
N SER A 22 1.11 5.38 -14.93
CA SER A 22 -0.11 4.78 -14.39
C SER A 22 -1.37 5.40 -15.01
N GLY A 23 -1.44 6.72 -15.08
CA GLY A 23 -2.56 7.44 -15.71
C GLY A 23 -2.75 7.09 -17.18
N LYS A 24 -1.66 7.00 -17.97
CA LYS A 24 -1.74 6.62 -19.38
C LYS A 24 -2.23 5.18 -19.60
N ILE A 25 -1.78 4.24 -18.76
CA ILE A 25 -2.20 2.83 -18.85
C ILE A 25 -3.69 2.69 -18.50
N VAL A 26 -4.17 3.51 -17.58
CA VAL A 26 -5.55 3.45 -17.08
C VAL A 26 -6.52 4.20 -17.97
N SER A 27 -6.14 5.35 -18.53
CA SER A 27 -7.05 6.21 -19.35
C SER A 27 -7.53 5.56 -20.66
N GLY A 28 -6.97 4.42 -21.05
CA GLY A 28 -7.40 3.65 -22.22
C GLY A 28 -8.51 2.62 -21.96
N SER A 29 -9.01 2.48 -20.73
CA SER A 29 -10.01 1.45 -20.40
C SER A 29 -11.36 2.06 -20.01
N ASP A 30 -12.39 1.77 -20.81
CA ASP A 30 -13.80 2.14 -20.51
C ASP A 30 -14.38 1.43 -19.26
N ASP A 31 -13.66 0.47 -18.71
CA ASP A 31 -14.10 -0.34 -17.56
C ASP A 31 -14.28 0.46 -16.26
N GLN A 32 -13.66 1.63 -16.12
CA GLN A 32 -13.76 2.46 -14.90
C GLN A 32 -15.17 3.02 -14.63
N LYS A 33 -16.05 3.02 -15.62
CA LYS A 33 -17.44 3.54 -15.48
C LYS A 33 -18.35 2.57 -14.75
N THR A 34 -17.92 1.33 -14.51
CA THR A 34 -18.70 0.33 -13.80
C THR A 34 -18.12 0.05 -12.42
N ALA A 35 -18.97 -0.30 -11.44
CA ALA A 35 -18.49 -0.69 -10.11
C ALA A 35 -17.48 -1.85 -10.17
N LYS A 36 -17.72 -2.82 -11.04
CA LYS A 36 -16.81 -3.96 -11.25
C LYS A 36 -15.47 -3.51 -11.84
N GLY A 37 -15.48 -2.59 -12.80
CA GLY A 37 -14.27 -2.04 -13.38
C GLY A 37 -13.46 -1.22 -12.37
N TYR A 38 -14.15 -0.40 -11.57
CA TYR A 38 -13.52 0.46 -10.58
C TYR A 38 -12.90 -0.33 -9.41
N PHE A 39 -13.64 -1.26 -8.80
CA PHE A 39 -13.19 -2.00 -7.60
C PHE A 39 -12.42 -3.29 -7.91
N LEU A 40 -12.64 -3.91 -9.07
CA LEU A 40 -12.03 -5.20 -9.44
C LEU A 40 -11.18 -5.10 -10.71
N ALA A 41 -10.91 -3.89 -11.19
CA ALA A 41 -10.19 -3.66 -12.46
C ALA A 41 -10.74 -4.48 -13.65
N GLY A 42 -12.07 -4.75 -13.67
CA GLY A 42 -12.73 -5.53 -14.69
C GLY A 42 -12.26 -7.00 -14.77
N ASN A 43 -11.55 -7.52 -13.78
CA ASN A 43 -10.84 -8.79 -13.78
C ASN A 43 -9.77 -8.90 -14.91
N GLY A 44 -9.30 -7.76 -15.41
CA GLY A 44 -8.35 -7.68 -16.55
C GLY A 44 -6.90 -7.48 -16.14
N LEU A 45 -6.55 -7.58 -14.85
CA LEU A 45 -5.16 -7.44 -14.40
C LEU A 45 -4.36 -8.72 -14.68
N GLY A 46 -3.23 -8.57 -15.36
CA GLY A 46 -2.28 -9.66 -15.56
C GLY A 46 -1.58 -10.07 -14.26
N GLY A 47 -1.07 -11.31 -14.22
CA GLY A 47 -0.42 -11.86 -13.01
C GLY A 47 0.73 -11.00 -12.48
N THR A 48 1.50 -10.34 -13.34
CA THR A 48 2.59 -9.44 -12.94
C THR A 48 2.07 -8.22 -12.15
N PHE A 49 0.96 -7.61 -12.59
CA PHE A 49 0.36 -6.48 -11.88
C PHE A 49 -0.24 -6.90 -10.54
N ILE A 50 -0.83 -8.09 -10.47
CA ILE A 50 -1.33 -8.64 -9.22
C ILE A 50 -0.18 -8.91 -8.25
N ALA A 51 0.90 -9.54 -8.71
CA ALA A 51 2.07 -9.81 -7.88
C ALA A 51 2.75 -8.53 -7.38
N GLY A 52 2.93 -7.53 -8.25
CA GLY A 52 3.50 -6.23 -7.87
C GLY A 52 2.64 -5.47 -6.87
N SER A 53 1.32 -5.46 -7.05
CA SER A 53 0.39 -4.83 -6.12
C SER A 53 0.35 -5.56 -4.77
N MET A 54 0.36 -6.89 -4.76
CA MET A 54 0.46 -7.67 -3.52
C MET A 54 1.78 -7.41 -2.78
N LEU A 55 2.89 -7.27 -3.50
CA LEU A 55 4.19 -6.95 -2.91
C LEU A 55 4.12 -5.63 -2.15
N LEU A 56 3.67 -4.54 -2.78
CA LEU A 56 3.59 -3.23 -2.13
C LEU A 56 2.47 -3.10 -1.10
N THR A 57 1.38 -3.84 -1.24
CA THR A 57 0.34 -3.88 -0.21
C THR A 57 0.86 -4.50 1.09
N ASN A 58 1.80 -5.44 1.00
CA ASN A 58 2.44 -6.06 2.17
C ASN A 58 3.66 -5.27 2.67
N LEU A 59 4.36 -4.56 1.79
CA LEU A 59 5.51 -3.71 2.16
C LEU A 59 5.06 -2.26 2.33
N SER A 60 4.52 -1.94 3.50
CA SER A 60 4.14 -0.57 3.86
C SER A 60 5.32 0.22 4.46
N ALA A 61 5.16 1.53 4.61
CA ALA A 61 6.12 2.37 5.34
C ALA A 61 6.33 1.89 6.79
N GLU A 62 5.30 1.30 7.40
CA GLU A 62 5.37 0.67 8.72
C GLU A 62 6.41 -0.47 8.74
N ASN A 63 6.43 -1.32 7.73
CA ASN A 63 7.41 -2.41 7.67
C ASN A 63 8.84 -1.87 7.50
N LEU A 64 9.02 -0.87 6.65
CA LEU A 64 10.35 -0.30 6.43
C LEU A 64 10.89 0.47 7.64
N VAL A 65 10.06 1.26 8.30
CA VAL A 65 10.47 2.09 9.44
C VAL A 65 10.31 1.32 10.76
N GLY A 66 9.12 0.73 10.98
CA GLY A 66 8.77 0.08 12.25
C GLY A 66 9.53 -1.22 12.48
N LEU A 67 9.49 -2.15 11.53
CA LEU A 67 10.18 -3.45 11.69
C LEU A 67 11.69 -3.31 11.64
N SER A 68 12.23 -2.38 10.84
CA SER A 68 13.67 -2.09 10.84
C SER A 68 14.12 -1.53 12.17
N GLY A 69 13.38 -0.57 12.73
CA GLY A 69 13.64 -0.01 14.05
C GLY A 69 13.53 -1.05 15.16
N GLN A 70 12.51 -1.90 15.12
CA GLN A 70 12.34 -3.00 16.08
C GLN A 70 13.48 -4.02 15.98
N SER A 71 13.90 -4.38 14.77
CA SER A 71 15.00 -5.31 14.55
C SER A 71 16.32 -4.77 15.09
N TYR A 72 16.54 -3.46 14.98
CA TYR A 72 17.70 -2.79 15.56
C TYR A 72 17.66 -2.74 17.09
N ALA A 73 16.50 -2.40 17.68
CA ALA A 73 16.36 -2.18 19.12
C ALA A 73 16.19 -3.48 19.94
N ALA A 74 15.53 -4.50 19.39
CA ALA A 74 15.06 -5.69 20.12
C ALA A 74 15.43 -7.01 19.42
N ASN A 75 16.58 -7.09 18.75
CA ASN A 75 17.00 -8.23 17.96
C ASN A 75 16.11 -8.49 16.72
N MET A 76 16.40 -9.57 16.00
CA MET A 76 15.72 -9.97 14.75
C MET A 76 14.28 -10.48 14.93
N SER A 77 13.61 -10.16 16.03
CA SER A 77 12.23 -10.61 16.31
C SER A 77 11.21 -10.10 15.26
N GLY A 78 11.44 -8.93 14.68
CA GLY A 78 10.63 -8.41 13.58
C GLY A 78 10.64 -9.31 12.34
N MET A 79 11.75 -10.00 12.06
CA MET A 79 11.83 -10.92 10.92
C MET A 79 10.95 -12.17 11.10
N ALA A 80 10.67 -12.59 12.33
CA ALA A 80 9.80 -13.74 12.57
C ALA A 80 8.37 -13.45 12.08
N TRP A 81 7.91 -12.21 12.19
CA TRP A 81 6.63 -11.77 11.65
C TRP A 81 6.56 -11.93 10.14
N GLU A 82 7.54 -11.39 9.41
CA GLU A 82 7.59 -11.49 7.95
C GLU A 82 7.75 -12.93 7.45
N ALA A 83 8.60 -13.73 8.10
CA ALA A 83 8.76 -15.15 7.75
C ALA A 83 7.44 -15.94 7.90
N THR A 84 6.67 -15.66 8.95
CA THR A 84 5.36 -16.27 9.16
C THR A 84 4.34 -15.82 8.10
N ALA A 85 4.38 -14.54 7.71
CA ALA A 85 3.52 -13.99 6.65
C ALA A 85 3.75 -14.67 5.29
N VAL A 86 5.00 -15.01 4.96
CA VAL A 86 5.32 -15.78 3.74
C VAL A 86 4.63 -17.15 3.73
N ILE A 87 4.69 -17.88 4.84
CA ILE A 87 4.03 -19.20 4.96
C ILE A 87 2.51 -19.03 4.80
N ALA A 88 1.91 -18.04 5.46
CA ALA A 88 0.48 -17.76 5.34
C ALA A 88 0.07 -17.41 3.91
N THR A 89 0.88 -16.63 3.20
CA THR A 89 0.66 -16.27 1.80
C THR A 89 0.72 -17.50 0.88
N ILE A 90 1.65 -18.42 1.10
CA ILE A 90 1.75 -19.67 0.35
C ILE A 90 0.47 -20.51 0.56
N VAL A 91 0.03 -20.69 1.81
CA VAL A 91 -1.21 -21.41 2.12
C VAL A 91 -2.41 -20.73 1.47
N MET A 92 -2.48 -19.40 1.53
CA MET A 92 -3.53 -18.62 0.87
C MET A 92 -3.55 -18.89 -0.64
N ALA A 93 -2.40 -18.85 -1.31
CA ALA A 93 -2.29 -19.04 -2.74
C ALA A 93 -2.67 -20.45 -3.23
N PHE A 94 -2.27 -21.48 -2.49
CA PHE A 94 -2.48 -22.86 -2.94
C PHE A 94 -3.79 -23.49 -2.44
N VAL A 95 -4.32 -23.07 -1.29
CA VAL A 95 -5.49 -23.65 -0.65
C VAL A 95 -6.73 -22.76 -0.84
N PHE A 96 -6.66 -21.51 -0.40
CA PHE A 96 -7.84 -20.65 -0.36
C PHE A 96 -8.14 -19.97 -1.70
N LEU A 97 -7.14 -19.49 -2.41
CA LEU A 97 -7.35 -18.80 -3.68
C LEU A 97 -8.06 -19.67 -4.74
N PRO A 98 -7.67 -20.95 -4.97
CA PRO A 98 -8.40 -21.82 -5.89
C PRO A 98 -9.87 -22.02 -5.50
N LEU A 99 -10.15 -22.09 -4.19
CA LEU A 99 -11.52 -22.22 -3.68
C LEU A 99 -12.33 -20.95 -3.96
N TYR A 100 -11.77 -19.78 -3.72
CA TYR A 100 -12.43 -18.50 -3.97
C TYR A 100 -12.71 -18.28 -5.47
N LEU A 101 -11.74 -18.59 -6.32
CA LEU A 101 -11.87 -18.44 -7.77
C LEU A 101 -12.94 -19.40 -8.35
N ARG A 102 -12.98 -20.65 -7.88
CA ARG A 102 -14.01 -21.62 -8.33
C ARG A 102 -15.43 -21.22 -7.95
N LYS A 103 -15.59 -20.57 -6.80
CA LYS A 103 -16.89 -20.11 -6.30
C LYS A 103 -17.25 -18.70 -6.78
N GLY A 104 -16.30 -17.94 -7.31
CA GLY A 104 -16.51 -16.59 -7.79
C GLY A 104 -16.63 -15.54 -6.69
N TYR A 105 -16.15 -15.82 -5.47
CA TYR A 105 -16.15 -14.83 -4.38
C TYR A 105 -15.22 -13.66 -4.69
N THR A 106 -15.72 -12.46 -4.43
CA THR A 106 -14.97 -11.22 -4.63
C THR A 106 -14.35 -10.70 -3.33
N THR A 107 -14.93 -11.07 -2.19
CA THR A 107 -14.49 -10.60 -0.89
C THR A 107 -14.57 -11.70 0.18
N LEU A 108 -13.73 -11.60 1.22
CA LEU A 108 -13.76 -12.51 2.37
C LEU A 108 -15.14 -12.48 3.10
N PRO A 109 -15.76 -11.32 3.33
CA PRO A 109 -17.11 -11.30 3.92
C PRO A 109 -18.16 -12.04 3.10
N GLU A 110 -18.07 -12.09 1.78
CA GLU A 110 -18.97 -12.84 0.90
C GLU A 110 -18.80 -14.35 1.08
N PHE A 111 -17.57 -14.82 1.19
CA PHE A 111 -17.27 -16.20 1.56
C PHE A 111 -17.86 -16.59 2.92
N MET A 112 -17.76 -15.69 3.92
CA MET A 112 -18.32 -15.91 5.24
C MET A 112 -19.86 -15.95 5.23
N GLU A 113 -20.50 -15.18 4.35
CA GLU A 113 -21.96 -15.20 4.19
C GLU A 113 -22.48 -16.57 3.75
N GLU A 114 -21.86 -17.16 2.72
CA GLU A 114 -22.30 -18.46 2.20
C GLU A 114 -22.19 -19.55 3.27
N ARG A 115 -21.19 -19.47 4.15
CA ARG A 115 -20.93 -20.50 5.15
C ARG A 115 -21.68 -20.28 6.47
N TYR A 116 -21.85 -19.04 6.90
CA TYR A 116 -22.34 -18.69 8.24
C TYR A 116 -23.54 -17.72 8.21
N GLY A 117 -23.94 -17.27 7.05
CA GLY A 117 -25.09 -16.39 6.87
C GLY A 117 -24.77 -14.90 6.95
N ILE A 118 -25.78 -14.08 6.61
CA ILE A 118 -25.65 -12.62 6.44
C ILE A 118 -25.26 -11.87 7.71
N GLY A 119 -25.59 -12.39 8.89
CA GLY A 119 -25.20 -11.81 10.17
C GLY A 119 -23.67 -11.77 10.35
N VAL A 120 -23.00 -12.88 10.03
CA VAL A 120 -21.53 -12.99 10.11
C VAL A 120 -20.87 -12.10 9.05
N ARG A 121 -21.41 -12.05 7.81
CA ARG A 121 -20.92 -11.11 6.79
C ARG A 121 -20.88 -9.67 7.30
N ARG A 122 -22.01 -9.20 7.87
CA ARG A 122 -22.12 -7.83 8.40
C ARG A 122 -21.11 -7.57 9.53
N MET A 123 -21.01 -8.51 10.46
CA MET A 123 -20.06 -8.39 11.58
C MET A 123 -18.62 -8.32 11.10
N VAL A 124 -18.21 -9.21 10.21
CA VAL A 124 -16.84 -9.23 9.65
C VAL A 124 -16.55 -7.97 8.84
N SER A 125 -17.52 -7.50 8.04
CA SER A 125 -17.37 -6.25 7.28
C SER A 125 -17.17 -5.03 8.19
N ILE A 126 -17.94 -4.94 9.29
CA ILE A 126 -17.81 -3.84 10.26
C ILE A 126 -16.47 -3.93 10.98
N LEU A 127 -16.03 -5.12 11.40
CA LEU A 127 -14.74 -5.31 12.05
C LEU A 127 -13.57 -4.90 11.15
N PHE A 128 -13.59 -5.28 9.87
CA PHE A 128 -12.57 -4.85 8.92
C PHE A 128 -12.61 -3.35 8.69
N LEU A 129 -13.80 -2.75 8.53
CA LEU A 129 -13.93 -1.30 8.36
C LEU A 129 -13.34 -0.53 9.54
N ILE A 130 -13.69 -0.93 10.77
CA ILE A 130 -13.17 -0.33 11.99
C ILE A 130 -11.65 -0.54 12.10
N GLY A 131 -11.16 -1.75 11.84
CA GLY A 131 -9.74 -2.07 11.90
C GLY A 131 -8.92 -1.25 10.93
N TYR A 132 -9.35 -1.16 9.67
CA TYR A 132 -8.64 -0.34 8.67
C TYR A 132 -8.73 1.16 8.97
N LEU A 133 -9.90 1.65 9.38
CA LEU A 133 -10.11 3.09 9.62
C LEU A 133 -9.37 3.59 10.86
N LEU A 134 -9.39 2.84 11.96
CA LEU A 134 -8.83 3.28 13.25
C LEU A 134 -7.39 2.82 13.47
N ILE A 135 -6.93 1.77 12.82
CA ILE A 135 -5.60 1.20 13.05
C ILE A 135 -4.78 1.26 11.77
N GLY A 136 -5.21 0.59 10.70
CA GLY A 136 -4.41 0.42 9.50
C GLY A 136 -3.99 1.74 8.84
N ILE A 137 -4.96 2.59 8.50
CA ILE A 137 -4.70 3.87 7.83
C ILE A 137 -3.87 4.82 8.70
N PRO A 138 -4.21 5.07 9.99
CA PRO A 138 -3.42 5.96 10.82
C PRO A 138 -1.97 5.51 11.02
N VAL A 139 -1.74 4.22 11.23
CA VAL A 139 -0.39 3.67 11.43
C VAL A 139 0.46 3.83 10.18
N CYS A 140 -0.08 3.49 9.00
CA CYS A 140 0.63 3.66 7.72
C CYS A 140 0.94 5.13 7.41
N LEU A 141 -0.02 6.05 7.65
CA LEU A 141 0.19 7.48 7.43
C LEU A 141 1.22 8.06 8.39
N TYR A 142 1.18 7.66 9.66
CA TYR A 142 2.15 8.10 10.66
C TYR A 142 3.56 7.61 10.35
N ALA A 143 3.73 6.33 10.03
CA ALA A 143 5.03 5.78 9.64
C ALA A 143 5.59 6.44 8.37
N GLY A 144 4.73 6.69 7.37
CA GLY A 144 5.09 7.45 6.19
C GLY A 144 5.52 8.88 6.50
N ALA A 145 4.77 9.59 7.35
CA ALA A 145 5.10 10.95 7.76
C ALA A 145 6.44 11.04 8.49
N ILE A 146 6.75 10.08 9.37
CA ILE A 146 8.07 10.00 10.04
C ILE A 146 9.19 9.81 9.00
N ALA A 147 9.01 8.91 8.04
CA ALA A 147 10.01 8.70 6.99
C ALA A 147 10.24 9.97 6.16
N PHE A 148 9.18 10.68 5.79
CA PHE A 148 9.28 11.96 5.09
C PHE A 148 9.98 13.02 5.93
N GLU A 149 9.64 13.14 7.22
CA GLU A 149 10.28 14.09 8.11
C GLU A 149 11.78 13.84 8.22
N GLN A 150 12.19 12.59 8.38
CA GLN A 150 13.62 12.23 8.48
C GLN A 150 14.40 12.46 7.19
N ILE A 151 13.75 12.30 6.02
CA ILE A 151 14.42 12.49 4.72
C ILE A 151 14.49 13.97 4.34
N PHE A 152 13.41 14.72 4.57
CA PHE A 152 13.27 16.08 4.07
C PHE A 152 13.47 17.17 5.14
N ASP A 153 13.56 16.80 6.43
CA ASP A 153 13.76 17.71 7.56
C ASP A 153 12.79 18.92 7.55
N PHE A 154 11.50 18.60 7.35
CA PHE A 154 10.42 19.58 7.16
C PHE A 154 10.33 20.58 8.31
N ALA A 155 10.54 20.10 9.56
CA ALA A 155 10.49 20.95 10.74
C ALA A 155 11.52 22.08 10.67
N ASN A 156 12.76 21.77 10.35
CA ASN A 156 13.83 22.76 10.23
C ASN A 156 13.69 23.66 8.99
N VAL A 157 13.27 23.07 7.85
CA VAL A 157 13.08 23.83 6.60
C VAL A 157 12.03 24.93 6.76
N PHE A 158 10.93 24.62 7.44
CA PHE A 158 9.81 25.57 7.64
C PHE A 158 9.88 26.29 8.99
N GLY A 159 10.84 25.98 9.87
CA GLY A 159 10.98 26.59 11.19
C GLY A 159 9.81 26.31 12.14
N ILE A 160 9.20 25.14 12.02
CA ILE A 160 8.02 24.69 12.81
C ILE A 160 8.42 23.57 13.76
N SER A 161 7.58 23.29 14.77
CA SER A 161 7.81 22.16 15.66
C SER A 161 7.65 20.81 14.94
N GLU A 162 8.42 19.79 15.32
CA GLU A 162 8.35 18.42 14.76
C GLU A 162 6.90 17.86 14.79
N GLY A 163 6.17 18.07 15.89
CA GLY A 163 4.79 17.63 16.01
C GLY A 163 3.85 18.30 15.01
N THR A 164 4.08 19.57 14.69
CA THR A 164 3.32 20.31 13.69
C THR A 164 3.68 19.81 12.28
N ALA A 165 4.97 19.61 12.01
CA ALA A 165 5.46 19.06 10.75
C ALA A 165 4.86 17.68 10.45
N LEU A 166 4.90 16.76 11.42
CA LEU A 166 4.30 15.44 11.32
C LEU A 166 2.78 15.51 11.06
N THR A 167 2.06 16.39 11.76
CA THR A 167 0.62 16.55 11.53
C THR A 167 0.30 17.01 10.12
N ILE A 168 1.05 18.00 9.61
CA ILE A 168 0.90 18.50 8.24
C ILE A 168 1.20 17.40 7.24
N LEU A 169 2.28 16.63 7.42
CA LEU A 169 2.66 15.53 6.54
C LEU A 169 1.61 14.42 6.51
N ILE A 170 1.07 14.03 7.68
CA ILE A 170 0.00 13.03 7.77
C ILE A 170 -1.22 13.46 6.94
N VAL A 171 -1.66 14.70 7.12
CA VAL A 171 -2.82 15.24 6.39
C VAL A 171 -2.53 15.33 4.89
N LEU A 172 -1.38 15.83 4.51
CA LEU A 172 -0.98 16.00 3.11
C LEU A 172 -0.87 14.65 2.39
N VAL A 173 -0.13 13.70 2.96
CA VAL A 173 0.01 12.35 2.40
C VAL A 173 -1.34 11.64 2.35
N GLY A 174 -2.17 11.78 3.40
CA GLY A 174 -3.52 11.22 3.45
C GLY A 174 -4.43 11.77 2.34
N ILE A 175 -4.42 13.08 2.12
CA ILE A 175 -5.21 13.70 1.04
C ILE A 175 -4.71 13.24 -0.33
N ILE A 176 -3.40 13.26 -0.58
CA ILE A 176 -2.82 12.80 -1.86
C ILE A 176 -3.17 11.34 -2.12
N GLY A 177 -2.98 10.48 -1.12
CA GLY A 177 -3.32 9.06 -1.22
C GLY A 177 -4.80 8.80 -1.47
N ALA A 178 -5.68 9.53 -0.77
CA ALA A 178 -7.13 9.44 -0.98
C ALA A 178 -7.54 9.90 -2.38
N LEU A 179 -7.05 11.04 -2.85
CA LEU A 179 -7.30 11.53 -4.20
C LEU A 179 -6.83 10.53 -5.26
N TYR A 180 -5.63 10.01 -5.10
CA TYR A 180 -5.07 9.03 -6.01
C TYR A 180 -5.92 7.75 -6.07
N ALA A 181 -6.32 7.20 -4.92
CA ALA A 181 -7.15 6.00 -4.84
C ALA A 181 -8.55 6.21 -5.43
N VAL A 182 -9.20 7.35 -5.09
CA VAL A 182 -10.56 7.68 -5.54
C VAL A 182 -10.58 7.97 -7.04
N LEU A 183 -9.61 8.71 -7.58
CA LEU A 183 -9.59 9.06 -9.01
C LEU A 183 -9.08 7.91 -9.89
N GLY A 184 -8.19 7.08 -9.37
CA GLY A 184 -7.51 6.04 -10.15
C GLY A 184 -8.19 4.66 -10.13
N GLY A 185 -8.94 4.35 -9.09
CA GLY A 185 -9.52 3.02 -8.86
C GLY A 185 -8.46 1.92 -8.72
N MET A 186 -8.91 0.66 -8.60
CA MET A 186 -8.03 -0.50 -8.37
C MET A 186 -6.95 -0.69 -9.44
N ARG A 187 -7.28 -0.40 -10.71
CA ARG A 187 -6.34 -0.59 -11.82
C ARG A 187 -5.15 0.37 -11.76
N ALA A 188 -5.40 1.64 -11.44
CA ALA A 188 -4.33 2.62 -11.30
C ALA A 188 -3.42 2.30 -10.13
N VAL A 189 -4.00 1.91 -8.99
CA VAL A 189 -3.26 1.49 -7.81
C VAL A 189 -2.37 0.29 -8.14
N ALA A 190 -2.90 -0.78 -8.75
CA ALA A 190 -2.12 -1.97 -9.08
C ALA A 190 -0.97 -1.71 -10.05
N VAL A 191 -1.17 -0.83 -11.05
CA VAL A 191 -0.10 -0.44 -11.99
C VAL A 191 0.99 0.35 -11.28
N SER A 192 0.61 1.34 -10.50
CA SER A 192 1.55 2.16 -9.72
C SER A 192 2.34 1.31 -8.71
N ASP A 193 1.67 0.43 -7.99
CA ASP A 193 2.29 -0.49 -7.05
C ASP A 193 3.33 -1.37 -7.75
N THR A 194 3.01 -1.88 -8.94
CA THR A 194 3.95 -2.72 -9.70
C THR A 194 5.22 -1.95 -10.06
N ILE A 195 5.09 -0.71 -10.52
CA ILE A 195 6.23 0.13 -10.88
C ILE A 195 7.07 0.44 -9.63
N ASN A 196 6.42 0.88 -8.57
CA ASN A 196 7.08 1.19 -7.29
C ASN A 196 7.70 -0.06 -6.65
N GLY A 197 7.05 -1.23 -6.78
CA GLY A 197 7.57 -2.51 -6.31
C GLY A 197 8.87 -2.92 -7.01
N ILE A 198 8.95 -2.73 -8.31
CA ILE A 198 10.19 -2.96 -9.08
C ILE A 198 11.29 -2.02 -8.59
N LEU A 199 10.98 -0.73 -8.45
CA LEU A 199 11.94 0.27 -7.96
C LEU A 199 12.41 -0.04 -6.54
N LEU A 200 11.51 -0.50 -5.67
CA LEU A 200 11.83 -0.88 -4.30
C LEU A 200 12.76 -2.11 -4.26
N VAL A 201 12.49 -3.14 -5.06
CA VAL A 201 13.36 -4.33 -5.12
C VAL A 201 14.75 -3.95 -5.64
N LEU A 202 14.81 -3.15 -6.70
CA LEU A 202 16.10 -2.69 -7.24
C LEU A 202 16.86 -1.82 -6.21
N GLY A 203 16.17 -0.90 -5.55
CA GLY A 203 16.74 -0.05 -4.50
C GLY A 203 17.25 -0.87 -3.31
N SER A 204 16.48 -1.86 -2.85
CA SER A 204 16.90 -2.75 -1.75
C SER A 204 18.16 -3.54 -2.09
N LEU A 205 18.26 -4.03 -3.32
CA LEU A 205 19.47 -4.73 -3.78
C LEU A 205 20.69 -3.81 -3.81
N LEU A 206 20.51 -2.55 -4.22
CA LEU A 206 21.60 -1.55 -4.23
C LEU A 206 22.09 -1.17 -2.83
N VAL A 207 21.22 -1.22 -1.83
CA VAL A 207 21.60 -0.90 -0.44
C VAL A 207 22.42 -2.02 0.20
N VAL A 208 22.24 -3.27 -0.25
CA VAL A 208 22.95 -4.45 0.30
C VAL A 208 24.34 -4.63 -0.31
N VAL A 209 24.59 -4.07 -1.50
CA VAL A 209 25.89 -4.14 -2.21
C VAL A 209 26.76 -2.95 -1.83
#